data_4c57085885a91d3adbb058672623374a
#
_entry.id   4c57085885a91d3adbb058672623374a
#
_cell.length_a   1.000
_cell.length_b   1.000
_cell.length_c   1.000
_cell.angle_alpha   90.00
_cell.angle_beta   90.00
_cell.angle_gamma   90.00
#
_symmetry.space_group_name_H-M   'P 1'
#
loop_
_entity.id
_entity.type
_entity.pdbx_description
1 polymer ?
#
loop_
_entity_poly.entity_id
_entity_poly.type
_entity_poly.pdbx_seq_one_letter_code
_entity_poly.pdbx_strand_id
1 'polypeptide(L)'
;PKTFTREDIIEINTHGGIAVTNEILQLVIREGARLAEPGEFTKRAFLNGRVDLTQAEAVMDIIRAKTDKAMSIAVKQLDGSLSDLINNTRQEILNTLAQVEVNIDYPEYDDVEEATTEIIREKTSEFEALLTNLLKTARRGKILREGISTAIIGRPNVGKSSLLNNLLREEKAIVTDIEGTTRDVIEEYVNINGVPLKLVDTAGIRETEDIVEQIGVERSKKALKEADLVLLVLNASEPLTDQDRQLLEIS
;
A
#
# COMPACT_ATOMS: atom_id res chain seq x y z
N PRO A 1 25.51 2.02 -18.63
CA PRO A 1 24.55 1.36 -19.53
C PRO A 1 23.12 1.90 -19.29
N LYS A 2 22.24 1.86 -20.31
CA LYS A 2 20.83 2.25 -20.19
C LYS A 2 19.93 1.09 -19.75
N THR A 3 20.49 0.09 -19.09
CA THR A 3 19.81 -1.09 -18.59
C THR A 3 19.04 -0.81 -17.30
N PHE A 4 18.19 -1.73 -16.86
CA PHE A 4 17.39 -1.57 -15.63
C PHE A 4 18.27 -1.37 -14.39
N THR A 5 19.37 -2.10 -14.25
CA THR A 5 20.30 -1.99 -13.10
C THR A 5 21.44 -1.00 -13.33
N ARG A 6 21.55 -0.35 -14.51
CA ARG A 6 22.74 0.39 -14.96
C ARG A 6 24.04 -0.42 -14.97
N GLU A 7 23.93 -1.75 -15.08
CA GLU A 7 25.02 -2.68 -15.27
C GLU A 7 24.87 -3.39 -16.61
N ASP A 8 25.86 -4.15 -17.03
CA ASP A 8 25.73 -4.98 -18.24
C ASP A 8 24.74 -6.11 -17.96
N ILE A 9 23.72 -6.24 -18.80
CA ILE A 9 22.67 -7.26 -18.70
C ILE A 9 22.70 -8.09 -19.98
N ILE A 10 22.65 -9.41 -19.80
CA ILE A 10 22.51 -10.38 -20.89
C ILE A 10 21.14 -11.04 -20.73
N GLU A 11 20.36 -11.08 -21.80
CA GLU A 11 19.07 -11.75 -21.86
C GLU A 11 19.16 -12.97 -22.77
N ILE A 12 18.73 -14.13 -22.25
CA ILE A 12 18.64 -15.38 -23.00
C ILE A 12 17.16 -15.67 -23.26
N ASN A 13 16.71 -15.46 -24.50
CA ASN A 13 15.35 -15.71 -24.89
C ASN A 13 15.16 -17.16 -25.34
N THR A 14 14.16 -17.83 -24.82
CA THR A 14 13.87 -19.25 -25.10
C THR A 14 12.46 -19.43 -25.66
N HIS A 15 12.20 -20.56 -26.31
CA HIS A 15 10.82 -20.95 -26.62
C HIS A 15 10.05 -21.20 -25.33
N GLY A 16 8.82 -20.70 -25.25
CA GLY A 16 7.97 -20.84 -24.06
C GLY A 16 7.74 -22.32 -23.72
N GLY A 17 7.98 -22.65 -22.47
CA GLY A 17 7.80 -23.96 -21.89
C GLY A 17 8.62 -24.13 -20.63
N ILE A 18 7.99 -24.59 -19.54
CA ILE A 18 8.62 -24.69 -18.22
C ILE A 18 9.87 -25.56 -18.28
N ALA A 19 9.85 -26.69 -19.01
CA ALA A 19 10.97 -27.63 -19.11
C ALA A 19 12.19 -26.96 -19.77
N VAL A 20 12.03 -26.29 -20.91
CA VAL A 20 13.14 -25.66 -21.64
C VAL A 20 13.73 -24.51 -20.84
N THR A 21 12.89 -23.67 -20.24
CA THR A 21 13.34 -22.54 -19.40
C THR A 21 14.15 -23.06 -18.20
N ASN A 22 13.67 -24.10 -17.52
CA ASN A 22 14.39 -24.70 -16.38
C ASN A 22 15.73 -25.33 -16.79
N GLU A 23 15.81 -26.04 -17.92
CA GLU A 23 17.08 -26.63 -18.41
C GLU A 23 18.11 -25.53 -18.69
N ILE A 24 17.69 -24.44 -19.33
CA ILE A 24 18.62 -23.33 -19.62
C ILE A 24 19.04 -22.65 -18.32
N LEU A 25 18.13 -22.43 -17.39
CA LEU A 25 18.46 -21.88 -16.07
C LEU A 25 19.49 -22.76 -15.34
N GLN A 26 19.27 -24.08 -15.32
CA GLN A 26 20.20 -25.04 -14.71
C GLN A 26 21.57 -25.05 -15.42
N LEU A 27 21.59 -24.90 -16.75
CA LEU A 27 22.84 -24.80 -17.51
C LEU A 27 23.63 -23.54 -17.08
N VAL A 28 22.98 -22.37 -17.04
CA VAL A 28 23.63 -21.11 -16.65
C VAL A 28 24.13 -21.16 -15.21
N ILE A 29 23.42 -21.82 -14.30
CA ILE A 29 23.87 -22.01 -12.91
C ILE A 29 25.10 -22.93 -12.88
N ARG A 30 25.11 -24.01 -13.66
CA ARG A 30 26.31 -24.91 -13.77
C ARG A 30 27.54 -24.20 -14.30
N GLU A 31 27.35 -23.22 -15.19
CA GLU A 31 28.43 -22.38 -15.74
C GLU A 31 28.86 -21.23 -14.80
N GLY A 32 28.36 -21.19 -13.56
CA GLY A 32 28.86 -20.32 -12.51
C GLY A 32 27.95 -19.11 -12.17
N ALA A 33 26.78 -18.99 -12.78
CA ALA A 33 25.79 -17.99 -12.32
C ALA A 33 25.13 -18.45 -11.01
N ARG A 34 24.54 -17.49 -10.28
CA ARG A 34 23.71 -17.78 -9.12
C ARG A 34 22.29 -17.23 -9.33
N LEU A 35 21.35 -17.75 -8.62
CA LEU A 35 20.01 -17.16 -8.56
C LEU A 35 20.08 -15.79 -7.87
N ALA A 36 19.32 -14.85 -8.40
CA ALA A 36 19.13 -13.55 -7.75
C ALA A 36 18.26 -13.69 -6.50
N GLU A 37 18.56 -12.90 -5.49
CA GLU A 37 17.71 -12.78 -4.32
C GLU A 37 16.40 -12.03 -4.67
N PRO A 38 15.30 -12.24 -3.94
CA PRO A 38 14.09 -11.46 -4.12
C PRO A 38 14.39 -9.96 -4.05
N GLY A 39 13.98 -9.20 -5.08
CA GLY A 39 14.20 -7.75 -5.17
C GLY A 39 15.62 -7.31 -5.52
N GLU A 40 16.54 -8.23 -5.83
CA GLU A 40 17.94 -7.90 -6.11
C GLU A 40 18.11 -6.95 -7.31
N PHE A 41 17.34 -7.12 -8.37
CA PHE A 41 17.40 -6.22 -9.53
C PHE A 41 17.03 -4.78 -9.16
N THR A 42 15.96 -4.57 -8.40
CA THR A 42 15.54 -3.26 -7.94
C THR A 42 16.54 -2.66 -6.95
N LYS A 43 17.10 -3.46 -6.04
CA LYS A 43 18.17 -3.06 -5.13
C LYS A 43 19.42 -2.57 -5.88
N ARG A 44 19.85 -3.28 -6.92
CA ARG A 44 20.98 -2.87 -7.75
C ARG A 44 20.68 -1.61 -8.55
N ALA A 45 19.46 -1.48 -9.09
CA ALA A 45 19.01 -0.27 -9.76
C ALA A 45 19.05 0.96 -8.83
N PHE A 46 18.64 0.81 -7.57
CA PHE A 46 18.73 1.85 -6.55
C PHE A 46 20.18 2.20 -6.21
N LEU A 47 21.03 1.21 -5.92
CA LEU A 47 22.44 1.43 -5.59
C LEU A 47 23.22 2.13 -6.72
N ASN A 48 22.85 1.86 -7.97
CA ASN A 48 23.45 2.47 -9.15
C ASN A 48 22.75 3.80 -9.56
N GLY A 49 21.85 4.31 -8.75
CA GLY A 49 21.16 5.59 -8.97
C GLY A 49 20.23 5.59 -10.19
N ARG A 50 19.72 4.43 -10.62
CA ARG A 50 18.71 4.32 -11.69
C ARG A 50 17.33 4.74 -11.22
N VAL A 51 16.99 4.31 -10.02
CA VAL A 51 15.74 4.62 -9.31
C VAL A 51 16.10 5.14 -7.92
N ASP A 52 15.26 5.96 -7.33
CA ASP A 52 15.37 6.33 -5.93
C ASP A 52 14.57 5.37 -5.03
N LEU A 53 14.60 5.61 -3.71
CA LEU A 53 13.95 4.74 -2.75
C LEU A 53 12.43 4.72 -2.92
N THR A 54 11.81 5.85 -3.25
CA THR A 54 10.35 5.94 -3.45
C THR A 54 9.92 5.20 -4.71
N GLN A 55 10.73 5.26 -5.77
CA GLN A 55 10.51 4.51 -7.00
C GLN A 55 10.75 3.00 -6.80
N ALA A 56 11.76 2.62 -6.01
CA ALA A 56 12.02 1.22 -5.68
C ALA A 56 10.86 0.61 -4.87
N GLU A 57 10.27 1.36 -3.95
CA GLU A 57 9.07 0.96 -3.21
C GLU A 57 7.85 0.83 -4.12
N ALA A 58 7.69 1.75 -5.09
CA ALA A 58 6.60 1.72 -6.06
C ALA A 58 6.58 0.44 -6.91
N VAL A 59 7.74 -0.17 -7.20
CA VAL A 59 7.81 -1.48 -7.89
C VAL A 59 7.06 -2.55 -7.07
N MET A 60 7.27 -2.59 -5.76
CA MET A 60 6.55 -3.53 -4.88
C MET A 60 5.06 -3.21 -4.79
N ASP A 61 4.71 -1.92 -4.77
CA ASP A 61 3.31 -1.49 -4.72
C ASP A 61 2.56 -1.89 -6.00
N ILE A 62 3.21 -1.83 -7.18
CA ILE A 62 2.64 -2.33 -8.45
C ILE A 62 2.38 -3.85 -8.36
N ILE A 63 3.36 -4.61 -7.87
CA ILE A 63 3.25 -6.07 -7.75
C ILE A 63 2.13 -6.46 -6.77
N ARG A 64 1.97 -5.70 -5.68
CA ARG A 64 0.99 -5.96 -4.63
C ARG A 64 -0.37 -5.30 -4.85
N ALA A 65 -0.51 -4.46 -5.87
CA ALA A 65 -1.75 -3.73 -6.14
C ALA A 65 -2.94 -4.68 -6.25
N LYS A 66 -4.01 -4.40 -5.50
CA LYS A 66 -5.25 -5.19 -5.47
C LYS A 66 -6.35 -4.59 -6.34
N THR A 67 -6.17 -3.36 -6.80
CA THR A 67 -7.12 -2.63 -7.64
C THR A 67 -6.39 -1.84 -8.72
N ASP A 68 -7.05 -1.56 -9.83
CA ASP A 68 -6.50 -0.72 -10.92
C ASP A 68 -6.14 0.68 -10.41
N LYS A 69 -6.88 1.19 -9.45
CA LYS A 69 -6.62 2.50 -8.84
C LYS A 69 -5.32 2.49 -8.02
N ALA A 70 -5.09 1.43 -7.22
CA ALA A 70 -3.84 1.24 -6.49
C ALA A 70 -2.66 1.13 -7.47
N MET A 71 -2.79 0.32 -8.52
CA MET A 71 -1.79 0.16 -9.56
C MET A 71 -1.48 1.50 -10.26
N SER A 72 -2.50 2.28 -10.63
CA SER A 72 -2.30 3.59 -11.27
C SER A 72 -1.53 4.58 -10.39
N ILE A 73 -1.76 4.55 -9.06
CA ILE A 73 -1.02 5.39 -8.11
C ILE A 73 0.44 4.93 -8.03
N ALA A 74 0.68 3.63 -7.93
CA ALA A 74 2.03 3.08 -7.86
C ALA A 74 2.83 3.35 -9.14
N VAL A 75 2.21 3.30 -10.32
CA VAL A 75 2.84 3.70 -11.60
C VAL A 75 3.26 5.17 -11.57
N LYS A 76 2.40 6.09 -11.13
CA LYS A 76 2.74 7.51 -10.99
C LYS A 76 3.90 7.74 -10.02
N GLN A 77 3.97 6.97 -8.95
CA GLN A 77 5.07 7.03 -8.00
C GLN A 77 6.37 6.51 -8.64
N LEU A 78 6.30 5.43 -9.42
CA LEU A 78 7.44 4.90 -10.18
C LEU A 78 7.96 5.90 -11.21
N ASP A 79 7.06 6.69 -11.85
CA ASP A 79 7.42 7.77 -12.77
C ASP A 79 8.15 8.95 -12.09
N GLY A 80 8.22 8.97 -10.75
CA GLY A 80 9.00 9.93 -9.98
C GLY A 80 8.21 11.12 -9.44
N SER A 81 6.89 11.16 -9.57
CA SER A 81 6.05 12.30 -9.16
C SER A 81 6.23 12.71 -7.68
N LEU A 82 6.44 11.74 -6.79
CA LEU A 82 6.70 12.02 -5.37
C LEU A 82 8.13 12.55 -5.16
N SER A 83 9.10 11.97 -5.85
CA SER A 83 10.50 12.38 -5.80
C SER A 83 10.69 13.82 -6.29
N ASP A 84 10.03 14.17 -7.39
CA ASP A 84 10.06 15.53 -7.94
C ASP A 84 9.48 16.54 -6.94
N LEU A 85 8.37 16.21 -6.30
CA LEU A 85 7.76 17.06 -5.29
C LEU A 85 8.68 17.28 -4.09
N ILE A 86 9.30 16.22 -3.57
CA ILE A 86 10.25 16.28 -2.46
C ILE A 86 11.49 17.09 -2.85
N ASN A 87 12.07 16.84 -4.03
CA ASN A 87 13.26 17.51 -4.51
C ASN A 87 13.01 19.01 -4.76
N ASN A 88 11.87 19.37 -5.35
CA ASN A 88 11.49 20.77 -5.56
C ASN A 88 11.33 21.50 -4.22
N THR A 89 10.61 20.91 -3.26
CA THR A 89 10.45 21.48 -1.93
C THR A 89 11.80 21.65 -1.22
N ARG A 90 12.65 20.62 -1.29
CA ARG A 90 14.02 20.67 -0.74
C ARG A 90 14.83 21.78 -1.37
N GLN A 91 14.75 21.96 -2.69
CA GLN A 91 15.49 23.00 -3.39
C GLN A 91 15.03 24.40 -2.99
N GLU A 92 13.73 24.61 -2.84
CA GLU A 92 13.19 25.89 -2.37
C GLU A 92 13.64 26.21 -0.93
N ILE A 93 13.65 25.22 -0.04
CA ILE A 93 14.18 25.38 1.33
C ILE A 93 15.68 25.75 1.29
N LEU A 94 16.48 25.07 0.47
CA LEU A 94 17.91 25.37 0.30
C LEU A 94 18.14 26.77 -0.26
N ASN A 95 17.34 27.21 -1.23
CA ASN A 95 17.44 28.56 -1.79
C ASN A 95 17.14 29.63 -0.72
N THR A 96 16.10 29.39 0.10
CA THR A 96 15.75 30.29 1.20
C THR A 96 16.87 30.34 2.25
N LEU A 97 17.45 29.18 2.59
CA LEU A 97 18.59 29.11 3.53
C LEU A 97 19.81 29.85 2.99
N ALA A 98 20.16 29.63 1.71
CA ALA A 98 21.29 30.32 1.07
C ALA A 98 21.09 31.83 1.07
N GLN A 99 19.87 32.33 0.83
CA GLN A 99 19.55 33.74 0.89
C GLN A 99 19.78 34.32 2.31
N VAL A 100 19.36 33.58 3.34
CA VAL A 100 19.62 33.97 4.74
C VAL A 100 21.11 33.99 5.05
N GLU A 101 21.88 32.99 4.62
CA GLU A 101 23.32 32.91 4.83
C GLU A 101 24.06 34.11 4.15
N VAL A 102 23.70 34.44 2.89
CA VAL A 102 24.26 35.56 2.18
C VAL A 102 23.97 36.90 2.90
N ASN A 103 22.76 37.09 3.42
CA ASN A 103 22.41 38.30 4.16
C ASN A 103 23.16 38.43 5.51
N ILE A 104 23.54 37.31 6.12
CA ILE A 104 24.32 37.28 7.36
C ILE A 104 25.81 37.56 7.07
N ASP A 105 26.37 36.88 6.05
CA ASP A 105 27.80 36.92 5.77
C ASP A 105 28.24 38.19 5.02
N TYR A 106 27.34 38.79 4.22
CA TYR A 106 27.62 39.92 3.36
C TYR A 106 26.54 41.02 3.46
N PRO A 107 26.33 41.60 4.63
CA PRO A 107 25.26 42.61 4.85
C PRO A 107 25.47 43.93 4.07
N GLU A 108 26.65 44.15 3.47
CA GLU A 108 26.99 45.33 2.69
C GLU A 108 26.58 45.24 1.20
N TYR A 109 26.06 44.10 0.74
CA TYR A 109 25.63 43.96 -0.66
C TYR A 109 24.17 44.37 -0.85
N ASP A 110 23.95 45.57 -1.37
CA ASP A 110 22.62 46.16 -1.61
C ASP A 110 21.87 45.52 -2.79
N ASP A 111 22.55 44.68 -3.59
CA ASP A 111 21.99 43.99 -4.75
C ASP A 111 21.41 42.60 -4.41
N VAL A 112 21.55 42.16 -3.18
CA VAL A 112 20.95 40.92 -2.68
C VAL A 112 19.61 41.23 -2.01
N GLU A 113 18.54 40.52 -2.43
CA GLU A 113 17.22 40.66 -1.83
C GLU A 113 17.28 40.37 -0.33
N GLU A 114 16.80 41.30 0.49
CA GLU A 114 16.88 41.20 1.95
C GLU A 114 15.96 40.09 2.46
N ALA A 115 16.51 39.04 3.11
CA ALA A 115 15.76 38.02 3.75
C ALA A 115 15.16 38.53 5.06
N THR A 116 14.07 39.28 4.97
CA THR A 116 13.38 39.77 6.16
C THR A 116 12.70 38.65 6.95
N THR A 117 12.49 38.89 8.24
CA THR A 117 11.76 37.94 9.11
C THR A 117 10.37 37.64 8.56
N GLU A 118 9.73 38.60 7.90
CA GLU A 118 8.41 38.46 7.27
C GLU A 118 8.48 37.46 6.10
N ILE A 119 9.44 37.61 5.20
CA ILE A 119 9.64 36.71 4.05
C ILE A 119 9.93 35.29 4.50
N ILE A 120 10.82 35.12 5.49
CA ILE A 120 11.15 33.79 6.04
C ILE A 120 9.91 33.14 6.68
N ARG A 121 9.11 33.92 7.41
CA ARG A 121 7.88 33.42 8.04
C ARG A 121 6.84 33.01 6.99
N GLU A 122 6.67 33.79 5.93
CA GLU A 122 5.77 33.48 4.82
C GLU A 122 6.19 32.16 4.14
N LYS A 123 7.46 32.04 3.76
CA LYS A 123 8.02 30.82 3.15
C LYS A 123 7.87 29.59 4.06
N THR A 124 8.14 29.74 5.34
CA THR A 124 7.99 28.65 6.31
C THR A 124 6.52 28.20 6.41
N SER A 125 5.58 29.15 6.40
CA SER A 125 4.14 28.82 6.41
C SER A 125 3.68 28.12 5.13
N GLU A 126 4.22 28.49 3.97
CA GLU A 126 3.99 27.80 2.70
C GLU A 126 4.47 26.33 2.76
N PHE A 127 5.70 26.09 3.26
CA PHE A 127 6.24 24.74 3.42
C PHE A 127 5.44 23.90 4.42
N GLU A 128 5.06 24.50 5.55
CA GLU A 128 4.21 23.82 6.55
C GLU A 128 2.86 23.42 5.97
N ALA A 129 2.21 24.31 5.21
CA ALA A 129 0.94 24.03 4.56
C ALA A 129 1.05 22.90 3.52
N LEU A 130 2.11 22.92 2.70
CA LEU A 130 2.40 21.88 1.72
C LEU A 130 2.62 20.52 2.40
N LEU A 131 3.48 20.44 3.41
CA LEU A 131 3.78 19.21 4.14
C LEU A 131 2.54 18.68 4.88
N THR A 132 1.75 19.57 5.49
CA THR A 132 0.50 19.20 6.16
C THR A 132 -0.49 18.60 5.18
N ASN A 133 -0.59 19.16 3.97
CA ASN A 133 -1.48 18.63 2.93
C ASN A 133 -1.01 17.25 2.44
N LEU A 134 0.30 17.05 2.26
CA LEU A 134 0.89 15.75 1.93
C LEU A 134 0.56 14.71 2.99
N LEU A 135 0.73 15.03 4.27
CA LEU A 135 0.41 14.13 5.37
C LEU A 135 -1.08 13.76 5.43
N LYS A 136 -1.99 14.70 5.14
CA LYS A 136 -3.42 14.42 5.05
C LYS A 136 -3.75 13.46 3.91
N THR A 137 -3.06 13.58 2.77
CA THR A 137 -3.27 12.70 1.62
C THR A 137 -2.62 11.33 1.79
N ALA A 138 -1.56 11.22 2.59
CA ALA A 138 -0.85 9.96 2.85
C ALA A 138 -1.76 8.89 3.45
N ARG A 139 -2.68 9.25 4.36
CA ARG A 139 -3.68 8.31 4.93
C ARG A 139 -4.59 7.72 3.86
N ARG A 140 -5.03 8.54 2.89
CA ARG A 140 -5.87 8.07 1.76
C ARG A 140 -5.07 7.15 0.84
N GLY A 141 -3.81 7.48 0.59
CA GLY A 141 -2.89 6.64 -0.18
C GLY A 141 -2.69 5.27 0.47
N LYS A 142 -2.51 5.23 1.79
CA LYS A 142 -2.40 3.99 2.56
C LYS A 142 -3.64 3.09 2.38
N ILE A 143 -4.84 3.66 2.50
CA ILE A 143 -6.10 2.93 2.30
C ILE A 143 -6.17 2.33 0.89
N LEU A 144 -5.78 3.07 -0.13
CA LEU A 144 -5.81 2.58 -1.52
C LEU A 144 -4.76 1.48 -1.78
N ARG A 145 -3.63 1.51 -1.08
CA ARG A 145 -2.54 0.53 -1.19
C ARG A 145 -2.81 -0.74 -0.40
N GLU A 146 -3.10 -0.60 0.90
CA GLU A 146 -3.20 -1.69 1.85
C GLU A 146 -4.63 -2.22 1.99
N GLY A 147 -5.61 -1.41 1.64
CA GLY A 147 -7.02 -1.68 1.86
C GLY A 147 -7.49 -1.23 3.24
N ILE A 148 -8.78 -1.46 3.48
CA ILE A 148 -9.44 -1.21 4.76
C ILE A 148 -9.69 -2.57 5.41
N SER A 149 -9.08 -2.84 6.56
CA SER A 149 -9.37 -4.05 7.33
C SER A 149 -10.83 -4.02 7.78
N THR A 150 -11.64 -4.92 7.24
CA THR A 150 -13.09 -4.90 7.39
C THR A 150 -13.59 -6.15 8.08
N ALA A 151 -14.24 -6.00 9.22
CA ALA A 151 -14.93 -7.07 9.93
C ALA A 151 -16.42 -7.06 9.61
N ILE A 152 -17.00 -8.25 9.32
CA ILE A 152 -18.43 -8.43 9.14
C ILE A 152 -18.96 -9.17 10.38
N ILE A 153 -19.74 -8.49 11.20
CA ILE A 153 -20.27 -9.01 12.45
C ILE A 153 -21.82 -9.04 12.45
N GLY A 154 -22.39 -9.81 13.33
CA GLY A 154 -23.84 -9.95 13.47
C GLY A 154 -24.19 -11.32 14.07
N ARG A 155 -25.42 -11.49 14.53
CA ARG A 155 -25.93 -12.77 15.07
C ARG A 155 -25.81 -13.91 14.04
N PRO A 156 -25.87 -15.19 14.47
CA PRO A 156 -26.05 -16.31 13.56
C PRO A 156 -27.29 -16.11 12.64
N ASN A 157 -27.19 -16.56 11.40
CA ASN A 157 -28.29 -16.58 10.42
C ASN A 157 -28.90 -15.23 10.01
N VAL A 158 -28.25 -14.09 10.31
CA VAL A 158 -28.72 -12.76 9.84
C VAL A 158 -28.32 -12.44 8.39
N GLY A 159 -27.58 -13.33 7.72
CA GLY A 159 -27.19 -13.14 6.32
C GLY A 159 -25.73 -12.70 6.09
N LYS A 160 -24.84 -12.81 7.09
CA LYS A 160 -23.41 -12.47 6.93
C LYS A 160 -22.73 -13.21 5.78
N SER A 161 -22.92 -14.54 5.72
CA SER A 161 -22.35 -15.38 4.66
C SER A 161 -22.93 -15.04 3.28
N SER A 162 -24.21 -14.68 3.21
CA SER A 162 -24.85 -14.24 1.96
C SER A 162 -24.27 -12.90 1.49
N LEU A 163 -24.08 -11.95 2.41
CA LEU A 163 -23.44 -10.67 2.12
C LEU A 163 -22.00 -10.88 1.63
N LEU A 164 -21.21 -11.67 2.38
CA LEU A 164 -19.84 -12.00 2.01
C LEU A 164 -19.77 -12.64 0.61
N ASN A 165 -20.60 -13.64 0.35
CA ASN A 165 -20.62 -14.33 -0.94
C ASN A 165 -21.02 -13.40 -2.10
N ASN A 166 -21.95 -12.48 -1.89
CA ASN A 166 -22.31 -11.49 -2.90
C ASN A 166 -21.18 -10.51 -3.17
N LEU A 167 -20.54 -9.98 -2.12
CA LEU A 167 -19.39 -9.11 -2.25
C LEU A 167 -18.24 -9.79 -3.02
N LEU A 168 -17.96 -11.06 -2.72
CA LEU A 168 -16.91 -11.83 -3.39
C LEU A 168 -17.27 -12.20 -4.84
N ARG A 169 -18.54 -12.33 -5.20
CA ARG A 169 -18.97 -12.67 -6.57
C ARG A 169 -18.93 -11.46 -7.52
N GLU A 170 -19.36 -10.31 -7.05
CA GLU A 170 -19.51 -9.11 -7.89
C GLU A 170 -18.21 -8.34 -8.04
N GLU A 171 -17.35 -8.33 -7.01
CA GLU A 171 -16.23 -7.40 -6.88
C GLU A 171 -14.92 -8.10 -6.45
N LYS A 172 -14.71 -9.35 -6.88
CA LYS A 172 -13.48 -10.07 -6.50
C LYS A 172 -12.25 -9.31 -6.98
N ALA A 173 -11.47 -8.74 -6.04
CA ALA A 173 -10.16 -8.22 -6.35
C ALA A 173 -9.29 -9.35 -6.93
N ILE A 174 -8.42 -9.03 -7.88
CA ILE A 174 -7.49 -9.99 -8.48
C ILE A 174 -6.58 -10.48 -7.35
N VAL A 175 -6.86 -11.66 -6.80
CA VAL A 175 -5.93 -12.35 -5.91
C VAL A 175 -4.92 -13.03 -6.80
N THR A 176 -3.75 -12.45 -6.94
CA THR A 176 -2.60 -13.19 -7.49
C THR A 176 -2.10 -14.10 -6.38
N ASP A 177 -2.34 -15.40 -6.52
CA ASP A 177 -1.63 -16.42 -5.77
C ASP A 177 -0.15 -16.31 -6.16
N ILE A 178 0.62 -15.58 -5.39
CA ILE A 178 2.08 -15.62 -5.52
C ILE A 178 2.50 -16.92 -4.85
N GLU A 179 2.72 -17.96 -5.65
CA GLU A 179 3.32 -19.21 -5.20
C GLU A 179 4.65 -18.90 -4.49
N GLY A 180 4.72 -19.18 -3.20
CA GLY A 180 5.95 -19.00 -2.39
C GLY A 180 5.72 -18.50 -0.97
N THR A 181 4.52 -18.05 -0.60
CA THR A 181 4.20 -17.58 0.76
C THR A 181 3.25 -18.54 1.48
N THR A 182 3.63 -19.82 1.57
CA THR A 182 2.82 -20.93 2.08
C THR A 182 2.55 -20.91 3.60
N ARG A 183 2.61 -19.75 4.28
CA ARG A 183 2.31 -19.63 5.72
C ARG A 183 1.41 -18.45 6.08
N ASP A 184 1.02 -17.62 5.13
CA ASP A 184 0.18 -16.47 5.42
C ASP A 184 -1.30 -16.86 5.29
N VAL A 185 -2.10 -16.39 6.23
CA VAL A 185 -3.56 -16.50 6.26
C VAL A 185 -4.10 -16.08 4.89
N ILE A 186 -4.97 -16.86 4.28
CA ILE A 186 -5.62 -16.50 3.01
C ILE A 186 -6.44 -15.24 3.27
N GLU A 187 -5.89 -14.09 2.89
CA GLU A 187 -6.56 -12.80 3.00
C GLU A 187 -7.49 -12.61 1.80
N GLU A 188 -8.76 -12.40 2.05
CA GLU A 188 -9.75 -12.13 1.01
C GLU A 188 -9.93 -10.63 0.83
N TYR A 189 -9.81 -10.17 -0.41
CA TYR A 189 -10.01 -8.78 -0.77
C TYR A 189 -11.22 -8.60 -1.68
N VAL A 190 -12.01 -7.58 -1.40
CA VAL A 190 -13.14 -7.12 -2.22
C VAL A 190 -12.85 -5.72 -2.72
N ASN A 191 -13.04 -5.45 -4.01
CA ASN A 191 -12.83 -4.13 -4.59
C ASN A 191 -14.15 -3.36 -4.59
N ILE A 192 -14.27 -2.33 -3.78
CA ILE A 192 -15.45 -1.44 -3.78
C ILE A 192 -15.06 -0.09 -4.40
N ASN A 193 -15.46 0.12 -5.66
CA ASN A 193 -15.18 1.37 -6.40
C ASN A 193 -13.69 1.77 -6.41
N GLY A 194 -12.79 0.79 -6.50
CA GLY A 194 -11.35 1.01 -6.51
C GLY A 194 -10.70 1.10 -5.14
N VAL A 195 -11.47 0.87 -4.06
CA VAL A 195 -10.94 0.75 -2.69
C VAL A 195 -10.94 -0.73 -2.30
N PRO A 196 -9.78 -1.33 -1.97
CA PRO A 196 -9.73 -2.71 -1.52
C PRO A 196 -10.23 -2.81 -0.07
N LEU A 197 -11.22 -3.66 0.18
CA LEU A 197 -11.60 -4.08 1.51
C LEU A 197 -10.91 -5.41 1.83
N LYS A 198 -10.09 -5.42 2.85
CA LYS A 198 -9.44 -6.62 3.39
C LYS A 198 -10.37 -7.25 4.41
N LEU A 199 -10.96 -8.41 4.08
CA LEU A 199 -11.90 -9.09 4.97
C LEU A 199 -11.15 -9.82 6.08
N VAL A 200 -11.48 -9.50 7.33
CA VAL A 200 -10.89 -10.11 8.53
C VAL A 200 -11.80 -11.23 9.01
N ASP A 201 -11.21 -12.37 9.37
CA ASP A 201 -11.89 -13.56 9.95
C ASP A 201 -13.01 -14.17 9.08
N THR A 202 -12.74 -14.31 7.78
CA THR A 202 -13.69 -14.96 6.84
C THR A 202 -13.99 -16.43 7.18
N ALA A 203 -13.07 -17.13 7.84
CA ALA A 203 -13.26 -18.52 8.28
C ALA A 203 -14.45 -18.66 9.25
N GLY A 204 -14.58 -17.74 10.22
CA GLY A 204 -15.70 -17.72 11.16
C GLY A 204 -17.06 -17.42 10.53
N ILE A 205 -17.07 -16.84 9.32
CA ILE A 205 -18.30 -16.53 8.56
C ILE A 205 -18.71 -17.73 7.68
N ARG A 206 -17.76 -18.55 7.23
CA ARG A 206 -18.00 -19.71 6.35
C ARG A 206 -18.41 -20.98 7.10
N GLU A 207 -17.93 -21.16 8.33
CA GLU A 207 -18.17 -22.35 9.16
C GLU A 207 -19.44 -22.23 10.05
N THR A 208 -20.59 -21.85 9.50
CA THR A 208 -21.84 -21.76 10.23
C THR A 208 -22.71 -22.97 10.00
N GLU A 209 -22.30 -24.12 10.53
CA GLU A 209 -23.24 -25.18 10.98
C GLU A 209 -22.62 -25.79 12.25
N ASP A 210 -23.31 -25.59 13.38
CA ASP A 210 -23.00 -26.20 14.67
C ASP A 210 -21.63 -25.87 15.32
N ILE A 211 -21.61 -24.96 16.25
CA ILE A 211 -20.97 -24.99 17.58
C ILE A 211 -20.81 -23.55 18.16
N VAL A 212 -21.64 -23.30 19.15
CA VAL A 212 -21.41 -22.46 20.34
C VAL A 212 -21.50 -20.92 20.21
N GLU A 213 -22.62 -20.41 20.76
CA GLU A 213 -22.94 -18.99 20.97
C GLU A 213 -21.85 -18.17 21.69
N GLN A 214 -21.03 -18.78 22.55
CA GLN A 214 -19.98 -18.06 23.29
C GLN A 214 -18.71 -17.78 22.45
N ILE A 215 -18.36 -18.63 21.49
CA ILE A 215 -17.19 -18.43 20.61
C ILE A 215 -17.41 -17.26 19.63
N GLY A 216 -18.68 -17.02 19.24
CA GLY A 216 -19.03 -15.94 18.30
C GLY A 216 -18.73 -14.53 18.84
N VAL A 217 -18.99 -14.27 20.14
CA VAL A 217 -18.75 -12.95 20.75
C VAL A 217 -17.26 -12.67 20.97
N GLU A 218 -16.49 -13.68 21.37
CA GLU A 218 -15.03 -13.52 21.55
C GLU A 218 -14.28 -13.35 20.23
N ARG A 219 -14.68 -14.11 19.17
CA ARG A 219 -14.15 -13.94 17.82
C ARG A 219 -14.51 -12.57 17.26
N SER A 220 -15.76 -12.12 17.44
CA SER A 220 -16.16 -10.76 17.04
C SER A 220 -15.34 -9.69 17.74
N LYS A 221 -15.05 -9.84 19.03
CA LYS A 221 -14.18 -8.90 19.78
C LYS A 221 -12.74 -8.87 19.26
N LYS A 222 -12.20 -10.00 18.80
CA LYS A 222 -10.86 -10.03 18.20
C LYS A 222 -10.88 -9.36 16.82
N ALA A 223 -11.83 -9.70 15.97
CA ALA A 223 -11.98 -9.09 14.64
C ALA A 223 -12.22 -7.57 14.72
N LEU A 224 -12.99 -7.10 15.71
CA LEU A 224 -13.22 -5.69 16.01
C LEU A 224 -11.93 -4.92 16.37
N LYS A 225 -11.00 -5.55 17.08
CA LYS A 225 -9.73 -4.90 17.46
C LYS A 225 -8.77 -4.73 16.28
N GLU A 226 -8.89 -5.56 15.25
CA GLU A 226 -8.01 -5.60 14.09
C GLU A 226 -8.62 -4.87 12.89
N ALA A 227 -9.92 -4.49 12.96
CA ALA A 227 -10.66 -3.86 11.87
C ALA A 227 -10.63 -2.34 11.94
N ASP A 228 -10.43 -1.73 10.76
CA ASP A 228 -10.61 -0.28 10.54
C ASP A 228 -12.07 0.07 10.23
N LEU A 229 -12.84 -0.91 9.75
CA LEU A 229 -14.24 -0.79 9.37
C LEU A 229 -15.04 -1.99 9.89
N VAL A 230 -16.18 -1.72 10.49
CA VAL A 230 -17.09 -2.77 10.97
C VAL A 230 -18.41 -2.70 10.20
N LEU A 231 -18.81 -3.81 9.60
CA LEU A 231 -20.11 -3.99 8.97
C LEU A 231 -20.98 -4.85 9.90
N LEU A 232 -21.88 -4.20 10.63
CA LEU A 232 -22.85 -4.88 11.47
C LEU A 232 -24.08 -5.26 10.64
N VAL A 233 -24.35 -6.57 10.52
CA VAL A 233 -25.48 -7.13 9.78
C VAL A 233 -26.60 -7.45 10.76
N LEU A 234 -27.77 -6.84 10.56
CA LEU A 234 -28.96 -7.01 11.36
C LEU A 234 -30.10 -7.62 10.54
N ASN A 235 -30.98 -8.41 11.17
CA ASN A 235 -32.18 -8.94 10.52
C ASN A 235 -33.30 -7.89 10.61
N ALA A 236 -33.69 -7.31 9.47
CA ALA A 236 -34.74 -6.29 9.40
C ALA A 236 -36.17 -6.85 9.63
N SER A 237 -36.36 -8.16 9.59
CA SER A 237 -37.68 -8.81 9.81
C SER A 237 -37.99 -9.03 11.30
N GLU A 238 -37.02 -8.80 12.20
CA GLU A 238 -37.16 -9.05 13.63
C GLU A 238 -36.79 -7.80 14.43
N PRO A 239 -37.37 -7.60 15.63
CA PRO A 239 -36.90 -6.60 16.56
C PRO A 239 -35.46 -6.84 17.00
N LEU A 240 -34.73 -5.76 17.35
CA LEU A 240 -33.38 -5.87 17.91
C LEU A 240 -33.39 -6.71 19.19
N THR A 241 -32.55 -7.73 19.21
CA THR A 241 -32.34 -8.58 20.39
C THR A 241 -31.26 -7.99 21.32
N ASP A 242 -31.12 -8.56 22.51
CA ASP A 242 -30.07 -8.14 23.45
C ASP A 242 -28.67 -8.42 22.90
N GLN A 243 -28.47 -9.47 22.08
CA GLN A 243 -27.22 -9.73 21.38
C GLN A 243 -26.91 -8.66 20.33
N ASP A 244 -27.90 -8.19 19.57
CA ASP A 244 -27.71 -7.08 18.61
C ASP A 244 -27.30 -5.79 19.31
N ARG A 245 -27.90 -5.50 20.48
CA ARG A 245 -27.57 -4.34 21.31
C ARG A 245 -26.13 -4.44 21.85
N GLN A 246 -25.71 -5.60 22.33
CA GLN A 246 -24.33 -5.83 22.78
C GLN A 246 -23.32 -5.65 21.65
N LEU A 247 -23.64 -6.14 20.42
CA LEU A 247 -22.78 -5.92 19.25
C LEU A 247 -22.68 -4.46 18.83
N LEU A 248 -23.80 -3.70 18.96
CA LEU A 248 -23.84 -2.25 18.73
C LEU A 248 -23.02 -1.45 19.75
N GLU A 249 -22.95 -1.90 21.02
CA GLU A 249 -22.18 -1.21 22.06
C GLU A 249 -20.66 -1.42 21.93
N ILE A 250 -20.23 -2.51 21.29
CA ILE A 250 -18.82 -2.86 21.13
C ILE A 250 -18.26 -2.51 19.74
N SER A 251 -19.11 -2.11 18.78
CA SER A 251 -18.73 -1.69 17.41
C SER A 251 -18.55 -0.18 17.32
#